data_cf50e8cae0f6235b589362ec0f2f9d07
#
_entry.id   cf50e8cae0f6235b589362ec0f2f9d07
#
_cell.length_a   1.000
_cell.length_b   1.000
_cell.length_c   1.000
_cell.angle_alpha   90.00
_cell.angle_beta   90.00
_cell.angle_gamma   90.00
#
_symmetry.space_group_name_H-M   'P 1'
#
loop_
_entity.id
_entity.type
_entity.pdbx_description
1 polymer ?
#
loop_
_entity_poly.entity_id
_entity_poly.type
_entity_poly.pdbx_seq_one_letter_code
_entity_poly.pdbx_strand_id
1 'polypeptide(L)'
;MPVKCEVTFWGTRASYPFFTPDHSGLGGDTSCVGLSVPGSNLYIDGGSGLMHAEPCDGHDIILLSHFQLDHVLGLPYFLGRKRRGQLTLASAHCRSAEDLRARIGSVYGGHGFPVPLSLIAPALEFACIPPTGLVMGPWRIATTALNHPGDAFGYRVTAGADRDAVVYLSDHEHGTDRDASLVDFSADARLVIWDSSFDDRGFETYRGWGHSTWQAGIRLFQKTGAARLALSHHDPSRTDAVADRIRLELAHSSVFLAADRMRLTDESPR
;
A
#
# COMPACT_ATOMS: atom_id res chain seq x y z
N MET A 1 22.21 12.57 11.60
CA MET A 1 20.82 13.06 11.63
C MET A 1 19.92 11.87 11.33
N PRO A 2 18.73 11.76 11.94
CA PRO A 2 17.80 10.72 11.57
C PRO A 2 17.47 10.84 10.08
N VAL A 3 17.39 9.71 9.39
CA VAL A 3 17.00 9.67 7.96
C VAL A 3 15.52 10.05 7.90
N LYS A 4 15.20 11.19 7.26
CA LYS A 4 13.81 11.60 7.05
C LYS A 4 13.19 10.76 5.95
N CYS A 5 12.11 10.04 6.26
CA CYS A 5 11.35 9.25 5.30
C CYS A 5 10.11 10.05 4.85
N GLU A 6 10.03 10.38 3.57
CA GLU A 6 8.82 10.94 2.95
C GLU A 6 7.85 9.82 2.57
N VAL A 7 6.55 10.03 2.78
CA VAL A 7 5.49 9.12 2.33
C VAL A 7 4.67 9.83 1.26
N THR A 8 4.47 9.18 0.12
CA THR A 8 3.62 9.67 -0.98
C THR A 8 2.55 8.63 -1.30
N PHE A 9 1.30 9.04 -1.30
CA PHE A 9 0.19 8.23 -1.78
C PHE A 9 0.07 8.42 -3.31
N TRP A 10 0.56 7.47 -4.08
CA TRP A 10 0.50 7.53 -5.54
C TRP A 10 -0.87 7.14 -6.09
N GLY A 11 -1.55 6.20 -5.42
CA GLY A 11 -2.90 5.77 -5.72
C GLY A 11 -3.62 5.28 -4.48
N THR A 12 -4.90 5.61 -4.35
CA THR A 12 -5.70 5.39 -3.15
C THR A 12 -7.05 4.73 -3.42
N ARG A 13 -7.40 4.41 -4.67
CA ARG A 13 -8.64 3.71 -5.05
C ARG A 13 -8.50 2.20 -4.93
N ALA A 14 -9.63 1.56 -4.64
CA ALA A 14 -9.84 0.12 -4.65
C ALA A 14 -10.19 -0.40 -6.05
N SER A 15 -10.00 -1.67 -6.30
CA SER A 15 -10.53 -2.50 -7.38
C SER A 15 -10.13 -2.09 -8.80
N TYR A 16 -10.33 -0.85 -9.24
CA TYR A 16 -9.98 -0.37 -10.57
C TYR A 16 -9.81 1.16 -10.62
N PRO A 17 -9.00 1.68 -11.56
CA PRO A 17 -8.86 3.12 -11.73
C PRO A 17 -10.20 3.74 -12.15
N PHE A 18 -10.59 4.84 -11.49
CA PHE A 18 -11.86 5.49 -11.75
C PHE A 18 -11.75 7.01 -11.69
N PHE A 19 -11.95 7.66 -12.82
CA PHE A 19 -11.78 9.11 -13.00
C PHE A 19 -13.06 9.73 -13.54
N THR A 20 -13.74 10.51 -12.71
CA THR A 20 -14.86 11.37 -13.14
C THR A 20 -14.76 12.71 -12.39
N PRO A 21 -15.46 13.77 -12.84
CA PRO A 21 -15.44 15.06 -12.15
C PRO A 21 -15.80 14.97 -10.65
N ASP A 22 -16.72 14.06 -10.30
CA ASP A 22 -17.22 13.90 -8.93
C ASP A 22 -16.33 12.99 -8.04
N HIS A 23 -15.17 12.55 -8.55
CA HIS A 23 -14.23 11.65 -7.88
C HIS A 23 -12.79 12.20 -7.87
N SER A 24 -12.63 13.50 -8.18
CA SER A 24 -11.31 14.12 -8.33
C SER A 24 -10.63 14.45 -7.00
N GLY A 25 -11.39 14.62 -5.92
CA GLY A 25 -10.88 15.06 -4.63
C GLY A 25 -10.03 14.03 -3.87
N LEU A 26 -10.24 12.73 -4.15
CA LEU A 26 -9.38 11.65 -3.65
C LEU A 26 -8.44 11.12 -4.73
N GLY A 27 -8.69 11.44 -5.99
CA GLY A 27 -8.01 10.87 -7.14
C GLY A 27 -8.66 9.58 -7.62
N GLY A 28 -8.11 8.97 -8.66
CA GLY A 28 -8.67 7.79 -9.31
C GLY A 28 -7.68 6.66 -9.55
N ASP A 29 -6.44 6.81 -9.12
CA ASP A 29 -5.41 5.78 -9.26
C ASP A 29 -5.52 4.70 -8.19
N THR A 30 -5.23 3.44 -8.56
CA THR A 30 -5.27 2.31 -7.63
C THR A 30 -3.99 2.17 -6.81
N SER A 31 -4.06 1.34 -5.80
CA SER A 31 -3.17 1.21 -4.64
C SER A 31 -1.67 1.30 -4.96
N CYS A 32 -1.04 2.36 -4.47
CA CYS A 32 0.41 2.49 -4.43
C CYS A 32 0.82 3.52 -3.38
N VAL A 33 1.64 3.13 -2.42
CA VAL A 33 2.25 4.02 -1.43
C VAL A 33 3.76 4.00 -1.57
N GLY A 34 4.36 5.16 -1.78
CA GLY A 34 5.82 5.32 -1.88
C GLY A 34 6.42 5.84 -0.58
N LEU A 35 7.51 5.24 -0.15
CA LEU A 35 8.38 5.70 0.92
C LEU A 35 9.74 6.05 0.32
N SER A 36 10.27 7.23 0.61
CA SER A 36 11.51 7.70 0.02
C SER A 36 12.51 8.17 1.07
N VAL A 37 13.75 7.75 0.92
CA VAL A 37 14.93 8.24 1.63
C VAL A 37 16.04 8.53 0.61
N PRO A 38 17.08 9.29 0.95
CA PRO A 38 18.17 9.53 0.03
C PRO A 38 18.77 8.24 -0.56
N GLY A 39 18.70 8.10 -1.88
CA GLY A 39 19.23 6.94 -2.62
C GLY A 39 18.38 5.68 -2.61
N SER A 40 17.18 5.67 -2.01
CA SER A 40 16.31 4.49 -2.07
C SER A 40 14.83 4.85 -1.97
N ASN A 41 14.02 4.29 -2.88
CA ASN A 41 12.57 4.29 -2.80
C ASN A 41 12.05 2.89 -2.48
N LEU A 42 10.98 2.84 -1.70
CA LEU A 42 10.22 1.62 -1.47
C LEU A 42 8.76 1.93 -1.77
N TYR A 43 8.15 1.15 -2.65
CA TYR A 43 6.74 1.24 -3.01
C TYR A 43 5.99 0.05 -2.42
N ILE A 44 4.87 0.29 -1.75
CA ILE A 44 3.96 -0.77 -1.32
C ILE A 44 2.81 -0.78 -2.31
N ASP A 45 2.68 -1.91 -2.98
CA ASP A 45 1.85 -2.16 -4.14
C ASP A 45 2.20 -1.35 -5.39
N GLY A 46 1.82 -1.90 -6.53
CA GLY A 46 2.10 -1.38 -7.85
C GLY A 46 0.85 -1.20 -8.70
N GLY A 47 -0.24 -0.68 -8.10
CA GLY A 47 -1.44 -0.30 -8.83
C GLY A 47 -1.18 0.80 -9.86
N SER A 48 -2.24 1.35 -10.46
CA SER A 48 -2.07 2.38 -11.50
C SER A 48 -1.33 3.61 -11.01
N GLY A 49 -1.41 3.93 -9.71
CA GLY A 49 -0.67 5.02 -9.11
C GLY A 49 0.85 4.93 -9.29
N LEU A 50 1.42 3.73 -9.34
CA LEU A 50 2.86 3.53 -9.56
C LEU A 50 3.34 4.10 -10.90
N MET A 51 2.47 4.23 -11.90
CA MET A 51 2.82 4.83 -13.19
C MET A 51 3.30 6.28 -13.09
N HIS A 52 2.94 6.98 -12.00
CA HIS A 52 3.30 8.37 -11.77
C HIS A 52 4.57 8.54 -10.93
N ALA A 53 5.07 7.46 -10.33
CA ALA A 53 6.31 7.49 -9.57
C ALA A 53 7.54 7.54 -10.47
N GLU A 54 8.60 8.18 -10.00
CA GLU A 54 9.87 8.26 -10.75
C GLU A 54 10.92 7.35 -10.11
N PRO A 55 11.64 6.53 -10.91
CA PRO A 55 12.77 5.75 -10.42
C PRO A 55 13.85 6.61 -9.77
N CYS A 56 14.49 6.13 -8.71
CA CYS A 56 15.70 6.76 -8.17
C CYS A 56 16.97 6.22 -8.82
N ASP A 57 18.07 6.93 -8.63
CA ASP A 57 19.37 6.49 -9.14
C ASP A 57 20.04 5.39 -8.29
N GLY A 58 19.47 5.08 -7.10
CA GLY A 58 19.96 4.07 -6.18
C GLY A 58 19.17 2.75 -6.26
N HIS A 59 18.33 2.46 -5.28
CA HIS A 59 17.58 1.19 -5.21
C HIS A 59 16.08 1.46 -5.11
N ASP A 60 15.32 1.05 -6.11
CA ASP A 60 13.86 0.98 -6.08
C ASP A 60 13.43 -0.43 -5.64
N ILE A 61 12.58 -0.50 -4.63
CA ILE A 61 11.99 -1.73 -4.11
C ILE A 61 10.47 -1.64 -4.23
N ILE A 62 9.83 -2.67 -4.76
CA ILE A 62 8.38 -2.77 -4.82
C ILE A 62 7.97 -3.96 -3.94
N LEU A 63 7.16 -3.71 -2.90
CA LEU A 63 6.55 -4.73 -2.05
C LEU A 63 5.13 -4.97 -2.52
N LEU A 64 4.79 -6.21 -2.85
CA LEU A 64 3.41 -6.57 -3.20
C LEU A 64 2.72 -7.23 -2.01
N SER A 65 1.59 -6.67 -1.60
CA SER A 65 0.70 -7.25 -0.60
C SER A 65 0.06 -8.54 -1.12
N HIS A 66 -0.42 -8.50 -2.37
CA HIS A 66 -0.98 -9.61 -3.12
C HIS A 66 -0.96 -9.32 -4.64
N PHE A 67 -1.69 -10.10 -5.47
CA PHE A 67 -1.53 -10.05 -6.93
C PHE A 67 -2.81 -9.66 -7.69
N GLN A 68 -3.79 -9.04 -7.02
CA GLN A 68 -4.97 -8.50 -7.70
C GLN A 68 -4.60 -7.30 -8.58
N LEU A 69 -5.38 -7.07 -9.63
CA LEU A 69 -5.01 -6.11 -10.69
C LEU A 69 -4.80 -4.69 -10.16
N ASP A 70 -5.58 -4.25 -9.22
CA ASP A 70 -5.47 -2.91 -8.63
C ASP A 70 -4.21 -2.72 -7.78
N HIS A 71 -3.47 -3.80 -7.48
CA HIS A 71 -2.18 -3.77 -6.78
C HIS A 71 -0.98 -4.02 -7.70
N VAL A 72 -1.22 -4.36 -8.97
CA VAL A 72 -0.12 -4.68 -9.88
C VAL A 72 -0.19 -3.94 -11.23
N LEU A 73 -1.31 -3.31 -11.58
CA LEU A 73 -1.60 -2.74 -12.90
C LEU A 73 -0.51 -1.78 -13.42
N GLY A 74 0.14 -1.02 -12.55
CA GLY A 74 1.18 -0.06 -12.91
C GLY A 74 2.58 -0.66 -13.12
N LEU A 75 2.79 -1.92 -12.72
CA LEU A 75 4.12 -2.55 -12.76
C LEU A 75 4.79 -2.48 -14.13
N PRO A 76 4.17 -2.90 -15.26
CA PRO A 76 4.86 -2.93 -16.55
C PRO A 76 5.39 -1.56 -16.97
N TYR A 77 4.65 -0.51 -16.67
CA TYR A 77 5.03 0.86 -17.02
C TYR A 77 6.20 1.37 -16.17
N PHE A 78 6.17 1.14 -14.87
CA PHE A 78 7.26 1.54 -13.99
C PHE A 78 8.51 0.70 -14.21
N LEU A 79 8.36 -0.61 -14.38
CA LEU A 79 9.47 -1.53 -14.63
C LEU A 79 10.19 -1.22 -15.94
N GLY A 80 9.46 -0.80 -16.98
CA GLY A 80 10.01 -0.41 -18.28
C GLY A 80 10.71 0.96 -18.32
N ARG A 81 10.63 1.77 -17.25
CA ARG A 81 11.34 3.06 -17.22
C ARG A 81 12.84 2.90 -17.18
N LYS A 82 13.54 3.80 -17.87
CA LYS A 82 14.99 3.87 -17.81
C LYS A 82 15.45 4.19 -16.39
N ARG A 83 16.39 3.42 -15.87
CA ARG A 83 16.98 3.60 -14.54
C ARG A 83 18.45 3.34 -14.52
N ARG A 84 19.15 3.92 -13.57
CA ARG A 84 20.57 3.64 -13.31
C ARG A 84 20.76 2.71 -12.12
N GLY A 85 19.79 2.74 -11.19
CA GLY A 85 19.80 1.99 -9.94
C GLY A 85 19.30 0.55 -10.06
N GLN A 86 19.32 -0.13 -8.94
CA GLN A 86 18.77 -1.48 -8.75
C GLN A 86 17.25 -1.45 -8.69
N LEU A 87 16.64 -2.58 -9.04
CA LEU A 87 15.19 -2.76 -8.95
C LEU A 87 14.89 -4.15 -8.40
N THR A 88 14.15 -4.20 -7.28
CA THR A 88 13.71 -5.44 -6.66
C THR A 88 12.20 -5.46 -6.51
N LEU A 89 11.57 -6.54 -6.93
CA LEU A 89 10.17 -6.87 -6.63
C LEU A 89 10.15 -7.90 -5.50
N ALA A 90 9.48 -7.61 -4.41
CA ALA A 90 9.42 -8.46 -3.25
C ALA A 90 7.97 -8.69 -2.78
N SER A 91 7.71 -9.83 -2.16
CA SER A 91 6.41 -10.13 -1.55
C SER A 91 6.58 -11.15 -0.42
N ALA A 92 5.69 -11.07 0.58
CA ALA A 92 5.49 -12.15 1.55
C ALA A 92 4.53 -13.24 1.04
N HIS A 93 3.77 -12.95 -0.01
CA HIS A 93 2.81 -13.87 -0.62
C HIS A 93 3.48 -14.78 -1.67
N CYS A 94 4.60 -15.39 -1.30
CA CYS A 94 5.35 -16.35 -2.12
C CYS A 94 6.19 -17.27 -1.24
N ARG A 95 6.66 -18.38 -1.80
CA ARG A 95 7.51 -19.36 -1.12
C ARG A 95 8.99 -19.18 -1.45
N SER A 96 9.29 -18.58 -2.58
CA SER A 96 10.65 -18.29 -3.05
C SER A 96 10.62 -17.17 -4.09
N ALA A 97 11.80 -16.67 -4.47
CA ALA A 97 11.95 -15.69 -5.55
C ALA A 97 11.44 -16.23 -6.89
N GLU A 98 11.64 -17.52 -7.17
CA GLU A 98 11.15 -18.21 -8.37
C GLU A 98 9.63 -18.32 -8.37
N ASP A 99 9.00 -18.61 -7.21
CA ASP A 99 7.54 -18.63 -7.07
C ASP A 99 6.95 -17.25 -7.32
N LEU A 100 7.57 -16.19 -6.76
CA LEU A 100 7.17 -14.81 -7.03
C LEU A 100 7.26 -14.44 -8.51
N ARG A 101 8.38 -14.80 -9.15
CA ARG A 101 8.57 -14.60 -10.60
C ARG A 101 7.49 -15.31 -11.41
N ALA A 102 7.15 -16.55 -11.06
CA ALA A 102 6.13 -17.34 -11.74
C ALA A 102 4.73 -16.72 -11.57
N ARG A 103 4.37 -16.28 -10.37
CA ARG A 103 3.07 -15.62 -10.08
C ARG A 103 2.92 -14.33 -10.89
N ILE A 104 3.92 -13.44 -10.85
CA ILE A 104 3.91 -12.21 -11.65
C ILE A 104 3.91 -12.54 -13.15
N GLY A 105 4.65 -13.55 -13.58
CA GLY A 105 4.63 -14.03 -14.95
C GLY A 105 3.25 -14.54 -15.39
N SER A 106 2.44 -15.09 -14.49
CA SER A 106 1.06 -15.50 -14.81
C SER A 106 0.10 -14.31 -14.95
N VAL A 107 0.31 -13.23 -14.20
CA VAL A 107 -0.46 -11.99 -14.34
C VAL A 107 -0.12 -11.30 -15.67
N TYR A 108 1.17 -11.22 -16.00
CA TYR A 108 1.69 -10.53 -17.20
C TYR A 108 2.20 -11.49 -18.25
N GLY A 109 1.42 -12.51 -18.55
CA GLY A 109 1.76 -13.50 -19.57
C GLY A 109 0.60 -13.76 -20.52
N GLY A 110 0.91 -14.38 -21.65
CA GLY A 110 -0.07 -14.83 -22.63
C GLY A 110 -0.89 -13.71 -23.28
N HIS A 111 -2.20 -13.91 -23.33
CA HIS A 111 -3.09 -12.99 -24.04
C HIS A 111 -3.38 -11.68 -23.29
N GLY A 112 -3.21 -11.65 -21.96
CA GLY A 112 -3.55 -10.49 -21.14
C GLY A 112 -2.51 -9.36 -21.23
N PHE A 113 -1.25 -9.71 -21.47
CA PHE A 113 -0.16 -8.74 -21.62
C PHE A 113 0.89 -9.31 -22.58
N PRO A 114 1.08 -8.74 -23.79
CA PRO A 114 1.80 -9.38 -24.88
C PRO A 114 3.33 -9.38 -24.72
N VAL A 115 3.87 -8.52 -23.84
CA VAL A 115 5.32 -8.40 -23.66
C VAL A 115 5.74 -8.98 -22.30
N PRO A 116 6.55 -10.05 -22.27
CA PRO A 116 7.02 -10.63 -21.02
C PRO A 116 7.82 -9.62 -20.17
N LEU A 117 7.62 -9.64 -18.85
CA LEU A 117 8.36 -8.75 -17.93
C LEU A 117 9.89 -8.91 -18.04
N SER A 118 10.37 -10.10 -18.39
CA SER A 118 11.79 -10.35 -18.63
C SER A 118 12.40 -9.54 -19.79
N LEU A 119 11.56 -9.10 -20.75
CA LEU A 119 11.98 -8.19 -21.81
C LEU A 119 11.85 -6.73 -21.39
N ILE A 120 10.86 -6.40 -20.56
CA ILE A 120 10.63 -5.02 -20.08
C ILE A 120 11.68 -4.63 -19.05
N ALA A 121 12.01 -5.53 -18.13
CA ALA A 121 12.94 -5.30 -17.02
C ALA A 121 13.87 -6.52 -16.83
N PRO A 122 14.86 -6.71 -17.73
CA PRO A 122 15.74 -7.89 -17.68
C PRO A 122 16.61 -7.97 -16.42
N ALA A 123 16.87 -6.83 -15.78
CA ALA A 123 17.63 -6.73 -14.53
C ALA A 123 16.76 -6.73 -13.27
N LEU A 124 15.46 -7.06 -13.38
CA LEU A 124 14.57 -7.14 -12.22
C LEU A 124 14.95 -8.31 -11.32
N GLU A 125 15.25 -7.97 -10.07
CA GLU A 125 15.46 -8.96 -9.00
C GLU A 125 14.15 -9.32 -8.31
N PHE A 126 14.06 -10.55 -7.81
CA PHE A 126 12.91 -11.04 -7.07
C PHE A 126 13.33 -11.47 -5.67
N ALA A 127 12.55 -11.13 -4.65
CA ALA A 127 12.79 -11.52 -3.28
C ALA A 127 11.51 -12.01 -2.58
N CYS A 128 11.60 -13.12 -1.86
CA CYS A 128 10.54 -13.56 -0.97
C CYS A 128 10.80 -13.04 0.44
N ILE A 129 9.80 -12.43 1.08
CA ILE A 129 9.93 -11.91 2.44
C ILE A 129 9.52 -13.01 3.42
N PRO A 130 10.43 -13.53 4.25
CA PRO A 130 10.10 -14.56 5.23
C PRO A 130 9.27 -13.98 6.38
N PRO A 131 8.57 -14.83 7.17
CA PRO A 131 7.80 -14.39 8.34
C PRO A 131 8.64 -13.64 9.40
N THR A 132 9.95 -13.87 9.41
CA THR A 132 10.91 -13.17 10.29
C THR A 132 11.23 -11.74 9.83
N GLY A 133 10.70 -11.33 8.68
CA GLY A 133 11.00 -10.05 8.06
C GLY A 133 12.28 -10.06 7.23
N LEU A 134 12.58 -8.93 6.60
CA LEU A 134 13.74 -8.76 5.71
C LEU A 134 14.33 -7.36 5.85
N VAL A 135 15.65 -7.27 5.70
CA VAL A 135 16.36 -5.98 5.57
C VAL A 135 16.85 -5.83 4.13
N MET A 136 16.46 -4.71 3.49
CA MET A 136 16.87 -4.38 2.11
C MET A 136 17.35 -2.92 2.07
N GLY A 137 18.67 -2.74 1.90
CA GLY A 137 19.27 -1.40 1.99
C GLY A 137 18.95 -0.72 3.31
N PRO A 138 18.38 0.50 3.30
CA PRO A 138 18.01 1.21 4.52
C PRO A 138 16.73 0.69 5.19
N TRP A 139 15.98 -0.20 4.52
CA TRP A 139 14.64 -0.61 4.93
C TRP A 139 14.64 -1.88 5.78
N ARG A 140 13.98 -1.83 6.92
CA ARG A 140 13.55 -3.02 7.67
C ARG A 140 12.09 -3.25 7.41
N ILE A 141 11.74 -4.46 7.01
CA ILE A 141 10.40 -4.86 6.55
C ILE A 141 9.96 -6.02 7.42
N ALA A 142 8.89 -5.83 8.18
CA ALA A 142 8.15 -6.90 8.83
C ALA A 142 6.83 -7.12 8.09
N THR A 143 6.25 -8.31 8.22
CA THR A 143 5.03 -8.68 7.52
C THR A 143 4.04 -9.37 8.45
N THR A 144 2.74 -9.25 8.14
CA THR A 144 1.64 -9.93 8.81
C THR A 144 0.61 -10.37 7.78
N ALA A 145 -0.07 -11.50 8.04
CA ALA A 145 -1.17 -11.94 7.17
C ALA A 145 -2.43 -11.11 7.44
N LEU A 146 -3.14 -10.73 6.39
CA LEU A 146 -4.42 -10.03 6.44
C LEU A 146 -5.59 -10.99 6.19
N ASN A 147 -6.80 -10.56 6.53
CA ASN A 147 -8.03 -11.29 6.23
C ASN A 147 -8.59 -10.83 4.89
N HIS A 148 -8.20 -11.52 3.82
CA HIS A 148 -8.61 -11.20 2.45
C HIS A 148 -8.76 -12.47 1.61
N PRO A 149 -9.77 -12.58 0.72
CA PRO A 149 -9.90 -13.70 -0.21
C PRO A 149 -8.67 -13.85 -1.11
N GLY A 150 -8.07 -15.04 -1.13
CA GLY A 150 -6.85 -15.30 -1.88
C GLY A 150 -5.55 -14.91 -1.17
N ASP A 151 -5.63 -14.54 0.11
CA ASP A 151 -4.57 -14.08 1.00
C ASP A 151 -3.96 -12.72 0.58
N ALA A 152 -3.69 -11.88 1.56
CA ALA A 152 -2.94 -10.64 1.43
C ALA A 152 -2.03 -10.44 2.64
N PHE A 153 -1.00 -9.61 2.49
CA PHE A 153 -0.02 -9.34 3.54
C PHE A 153 0.10 -7.84 3.81
N GLY A 154 0.03 -7.48 5.10
CA GLY A 154 0.38 -6.16 5.57
C GLY A 154 1.89 -6.03 5.82
N TYR A 155 2.38 -4.80 5.78
CA TYR A 155 3.79 -4.48 5.96
C TYR A 155 4.00 -3.40 7.02
N ARG A 156 5.02 -3.61 7.87
CA ARG A 156 5.59 -2.58 8.75
C ARG A 156 6.99 -2.26 8.23
N VAL A 157 7.19 -1.04 7.77
CA VAL A 157 8.43 -0.60 7.12
C VAL A 157 9.06 0.53 7.91
N THR A 158 10.36 0.42 8.20
CA THR A 158 11.16 1.47 8.83
C THR A 158 12.45 1.71 8.07
N ALA A 159 12.87 2.97 8.00
CA ALA A 159 14.21 3.37 7.51
C ALA A 159 15.09 3.98 8.63
N GLY A 160 14.68 3.88 9.87
CA GLY A 160 15.33 4.51 11.01
C GLY A 160 14.91 3.88 12.34
N ALA A 161 14.49 4.71 13.30
CA ALA A 161 13.96 4.24 14.58
C ALA A 161 12.60 3.54 14.38
N ASP A 162 12.29 2.58 15.23
CA ASP A 162 11.07 1.76 15.10
C ASP A 162 9.77 2.60 15.18
N ARG A 163 9.78 3.68 15.96
CA ARG A 163 8.67 4.65 16.04
C ARG A 163 8.42 5.44 14.73
N ASP A 164 9.34 5.38 13.76
CA ASP A 164 9.18 6.00 12.46
C ASP A 164 8.52 5.04 11.45
N ALA A 165 8.00 3.91 11.93
CA ALA A 165 7.37 2.89 11.10
C ALA A 165 6.15 3.42 10.36
N VAL A 166 6.04 3.03 9.10
CA VAL A 166 4.81 3.09 8.31
C VAL A 166 4.24 1.69 8.25
N VAL A 167 2.97 1.54 8.64
CA VAL A 167 2.25 0.26 8.63
C VAL A 167 1.15 0.32 7.58
N TYR A 168 1.19 -0.62 6.65
CA TYR A 168 0.24 -0.75 5.54
C TYR A 168 -0.66 -1.96 5.77
N LEU A 169 -1.96 -1.73 5.92
CA LEU A 169 -3.00 -2.72 6.21
C LEU A 169 -4.16 -2.56 5.20
N SER A 170 -3.86 -2.49 3.90
CA SER A 170 -4.89 -2.50 2.86
C SER A 170 -5.33 -3.92 2.55
N ASP A 171 -6.57 -4.07 2.14
CA ASP A 171 -7.17 -5.37 1.82
C ASP A 171 -7.23 -6.29 3.05
N HIS A 172 -7.87 -5.76 4.07
CA HIS A 172 -8.16 -6.46 5.31
C HIS A 172 -9.62 -6.31 5.70
N GLU A 173 -10.33 -7.41 5.79
CA GLU A 173 -11.68 -7.44 6.37
C GLU A 173 -11.58 -7.60 7.88
N HIS A 174 -12.07 -6.60 8.60
CA HIS A 174 -12.10 -6.59 10.07
C HIS A 174 -13.16 -7.54 10.66
N GLY A 175 -13.12 -7.75 11.97
CA GLY A 175 -14.06 -8.59 12.69
C GLY A 175 -13.61 -10.04 12.85
N THR A 176 -12.29 -10.28 12.78
CA THR A 176 -11.67 -11.60 13.00
C THR A 176 -10.63 -11.54 14.13
N ASP A 177 -10.16 -12.70 14.56
CA ASP A 177 -9.09 -12.82 15.58
C ASP A 177 -7.78 -12.14 15.14
N ARG A 178 -7.59 -11.89 13.84
CA ARG A 178 -6.42 -11.17 13.31
C ARG A 178 -6.37 -9.71 13.76
N ASP A 179 -7.51 -9.07 14.01
CA ASP A 179 -7.57 -7.65 14.41
C ASP A 179 -6.73 -7.36 15.65
N ALA A 180 -6.70 -8.28 16.62
CA ALA A 180 -5.88 -8.12 17.83
C ALA A 180 -4.37 -8.09 17.48
N SER A 181 -3.92 -8.99 16.61
CA SER A 181 -2.53 -9.02 16.17
C SER A 181 -2.14 -7.79 15.33
N LEU A 182 -3.10 -7.19 14.60
CA LEU A 182 -2.86 -5.97 13.84
C LEU A 182 -2.72 -4.74 14.74
N VAL A 183 -3.37 -4.72 15.91
CA VAL A 183 -3.13 -3.68 16.93
C VAL A 183 -1.67 -3.71 17.39
N ASP A 184 -1.16 -4.89 17.77
CA ASP A 184 0.24 -5.05 18.20
C ASP A 184 1.22 -4.75 17.06
N PHE A 185 0.91 -5.21 15.85
CA PHE A 185 1.75 -4.95 14.65
C PHE A 185 1.83 -3.46 14.31
N SER A 186 0.81 -2.68 14.66
CA SER A 186 0.73 -1.24 14.42
C SER A 186 1.19 -0.39 15.60
N ALA A 187 1.62 -1.01 16.71
CA ALA A 187 1.95 -0.31 17.94
C ALA A 187 2.99 0.79 17.71
N ASP A 188 2.70 1.99 18.24
CA ASP A 188 3.55 3.18 18.22
C ASP A 188 4.09 3.58 16.83
N ALA A 189 3.41 3.17 15.74
CA ALA A 189 3.79 3.56 14.39
C ALA A 189 3.62 5.06 14.15
N ARG A 190 4.47 5.64 13.31
CA ARG A 190 4.30 7.01 12.82
C ARG A 190 3.02 7.17 12.00
N LEU A 191 2.70 6.16 11.19
CA LEU A 191 1.56 6.16 10.28
C LEU A 191 1.01 4.74 10.13
N VAL A 192 -0.30 4.60 10.33
CA VAL A 192 -1.05 3.41 9.89
C VAL A 192 -1.86 3.78 8.65
N ILE A 193 -1.82 2.94 7.63
CA ILE A 193 -2.61 3.06 6.40
C ILE A 193 -3.61 1.92 6.42
N TRP A 194 -4.88 2.23 6.35
CA TRP A 194 -5.99 1.30 6.55
C TRP A 194 -6.94 1.25 5.36
N ASP A 195 -7.43 0.05 5.05
CA ASP A 195 -8.52 -0.16 4.09
C ASP A 195 -9.81 0.50 4.58
N SER A 196 -10.33 1.42 3.81
CA SER A 196 -11.52 2.18 4.14
C SER A 196 -12.59 2.11 3.05
N SER A 197 -12.67 0.98 2.33
CA SER A 197 -13.57 0.80 1.20
C SER A 197 -15.02 1.10 1.57
N PHE A 198 -15.46 0.65 2.72
CA PHE A 198 -16.86 0.72 3.14
C PHE A 198 -17.09 1.63 4.35
N ASP A 199 -18.35 1.75 4.76
CA ASP A 199 -18.79 2.26 6.06
C ASP A 199 -19.58 1.19 6.85
N ASP A 200 -19.66 1.36 8.17
CA ASP A 200 -20.31 0.38 9.05
C ASP A 200 -21.78 0.13 8.69
N ARG A 201 -22.46 1.13 8.13
CA ARG A 201 -23.90 1.03 7.82
C ARG A 201 -24.20 0.01 6.73
N GLY A 202 -23.30 -0.10 5.73
CA GLY A 202 -23.48 -0.98 4.58
C GLY A 202 -22.65 -2.26 4.64
N PHE A 203 -21.77 -2.41 5.62
CA PHE A 203 -20.72 -3.41 5.66
C PHE A 203 -21.22 -4.86 5.53
N GLU A 204 -22.35 -5.20 6.16
CA GLU A 204 -22.89 -6.57 6.13
C GLU A 204 -23.18 -7.07 4.70
N THR A 205 -23.46 -6.17 3.76
CA THR A 205 -23.67 -6.52 2.34
C THR A 205 -22.38 -6.98 1.67
N TYR A 206 -21.24 -6.50 2.17
CA TYR A 206 -19.90 -6.73 1.60
C TYR A 206 -19.05 -7.68 2.43
N ARG A 207 -19.62 -8.30 3.47
CA ARG A 207 -18.91 -9.27 4.31
C ARG A 207 -18.41 -10.45 3.45
N GLY A 208 -17.13 -10.80 3.63
CA GLY A 208 -16.43 -11.81 2.85
C GLY A 208 -15.76 -11.28 1.58
N TRP A 209 -15.81 -9.96 1.33
CA TRP A 209 -15.13 -9.35 0.19
C TRP A 209 -13.66 -8.99 0.48
N GLY A 210 -13.26 -9.03 1.76
CA GLY A 210 -11.86 -8.81 2.16
C GLY A 210 -11.50 -7.35 2.45
N HIS A 211 -12.50 -6.47 2.61
CA HIS A 211 -12.29 -5.04 2.84
C HIS A 211 -12.91 -4.57 4.16
N SER A 212 -12.51 -3.39 4.61
CA SER A 212 -12.93 -2.82 5.88
C SER A 212 -13.76 -1.55 5.74
N THR A 213 -14.19 -1.08 6.92
CA THR A 213 -14.82 0.22 7.07
C THR A 213 -13.83 1.24 7.63
N TRP A 214 -14.03 2.51 7.28
CA TRP A 214 -13.21 3.59 7.84
C TRP A 214 -13.39 3.71 9.36
N GLN A 215 -14.57 3.39 9.91
CA GLN A 215 -14.84 3.39 11.34
C GLN A 215 -14.07 2.26 12.06
N ALA A 216 -13.96 1.07 11.44
CA ALA A 216 -13.16 -0.01 11.99
C ALA A 216 -11.69 0.38 12.08
N GLY A 217 -11.17 1.10 11.09
CA GLY A 217 -9.82 1.68 11.12
C GLY A 217 -9.61 2.60 12.31
N ILE A 218 -10.57 3.49 12.60
CA ILE A 218 -10.50 4.37 13.78
C ILE A 218 -10.50 3.55 15.08
N ARG A 219 -11.37 2.54 15.20
CA ARG A 219 -11.42 1.68 16.39
C ARG A 219 -10.12 0.90 16.62
N LEU A 220 -9.46 0.46 15.56
CA LEU A 220 -8.14 -0.16 15.64
C LEU A 220 -7.09 0.88 16.06
N PHE A 221 -7.03 2.00 15.35
CA PHE A 221 -6.05 3.07 15.58
C PHE A 221 -6.03 3.55 17.03
N GLN A 222 -7.20 3.72 17.67
CA GLN A 222 -7.32 4.13 19.07
C GLN A 222 -6.62 3.19 20.07
N LYS A 223 -6.30 1.95 19.65
CA LYS A 223 -5.65 0.93 20.50
C LYS A 223 -4.14 0.80 20.23
N THR A 224 -3.63 1.41 19.15
CA THR A 224 -2.25 1.16 18.68
C THR A 224 -1.22 2.11 19.29
N GLY A 225 -1.60 3.28 19.79
CA GLY A 225 -0.66 4.35 20.15
C GLY A 225 0.02 5.00 18.94
N ALA A 226 -0.36 4.64 17.71
CA ALA A 226 0.20 5.23 16.49
C ALA A 226 -0.11 6.73 16.38
N ALA A 227 0.78 7.49 15.73
CA ALA A 227 0.66 8.94 15.67
C ALA A 227 -0.41 9.41 14.67
N ARG A 228 -0.59 8.72 13.54
CA ARG A 228 -1.52 9.10 12.46
C ARG A 228 -2.18 7.87 11.82
N LEU A 229 -3.42 8.06 11.33
CA LEU A 229 -4.16 7.09 10.53
C LEU A 229 -4.52 7.70 9.17
N ALA A 230 -4.08 7.08 8.10
CA ALA A 230 -4.52 7.35 6.73
C ALA A 230 -5.59 6.33 6.33
N LEU A 231 -6.76 6.80 6.00
CA LEU A 231 -7.83 6.00 5.41
C LEU A 231 -7.63 5.99 3.89
N SER A 232 -7.37 4.83 3.32
CA SER A 232 -7.04 4.61 1.91
C SER A 232 -7.91 3.49 1.34
N HIS A 233 -7.63 3.05 0.12
CA HIS A 233 -8.36 1.99 -0.56
C HIS A 233 -9.85 2.33 -0.67
N HIS A 234 -10.13 3.51 -1.24
CA HIS A 234 -11.48 4.03 -1.36
C HIS A 234 -12.28 3.29 -2.42
N ASP A 235 -13.49 2.85 -2.07
CA ASP A 235 -14.42 2.27 -3.04
C ASP A 235 -14.56 3.17 -4.27
N PRO A 236 -14.54 2.62 -5.51
CA PRO A 236 -14.68 3.42 -6.73
C PRO A 236 -15.93 4.28 -6.78
N SER A 237 -17.02 3.87 -6.12
CA SER A 237 -18.26 4.65 -6.05
C SER A 237 -18.22 5.82 -5.05
N ARG A 238 -17.18 5.93 -4.22
CA ARG A 238 -17.04 7.03 -3.25
C ARG A 238 -16.81 8.34 -3.94
N THR A 239 -17.85 9.16 -4.05
CA THR A 239 -17.80 10.51 -4.62
C THR A 239 -17.12 11.51 -3.68
N ASP A 240 -16.72 12.66 -4.22
CA ASP A 240 -16.15 13.76 -3.43
C ASP A 240 -17.14 14.25 -2.34
N ALA A 241 -18.43 14.28 -2.62
CA ALA A 241 -19.47 14.64 -1.65
C ALA A 241 -19.54 13.64 -0.48
N VAL A 242 -19.31 12.35 -0.72
CA VAL A 242 -19.21 11.33 0.35
C VAL A 242 -17.91 11.51 1.14
N ALA A 243 -16.80 11.74 0.44
CA ALA A 243 -15.50 12.01 1.08
C ALA A 243 -15.55 13.24 1.99
N ASP A 244 -16.20 14.31 1.58
CA ASP A 244 -16.35 15.53 2.37
C ASP A 244 -17.19 15.30 3.63
N ARG A 245 -18.25 14.50 3.56
CA ARG A 245 -19.01 14.11 4.76
C ARG A 245 -18.13 13.32 5.75
N ILE A 246 -17.33 12.36 5.27
CA ILE A 246 -16.40 11.63 6.12
C ILE A 246 -15.38 12.60 6.74
N ARG A 247 -14.82 13.55 5.99
CA ARG A 247 -13.88 14.56 6.52
C ARG A 247 -14.49 15.37 7.67
N LEU A 248 -15.77 15.73 7.57
CA LEU A 248 -16.48 16.44 8.64
C LEU A 248 -16.64 15.58 9.90
N GLU A 249 -16.81 14.26 9.75
CA GLU A 249 -16.90 13.33 10.89
C GLU A 249 -15.51 13.06 11.53
N LEU A 250 -14.44 13.17 10.76
CA LEU A 250 -13.07 12.92 11.22
C LEU A 250 -12.48 14.04 12.10
N ALA A 251 -13.21 14.93 12.66
CA ALA A 251 -12.90 16.13 13.47
C ALA A 251 -11.51 16.23 14.16
N HIS A 252 -10.59 15.27 13.95
CA HIS A 252 -9.27 15.17 14.57
C HIS A 252 -8.17 15.13 13.52
N SER A 253 -7.15 15.93 13.71
CA SER A 253 -6.00 16.09 12.80
C SER A 253 -5.14 14.81 12.59
N SER A 254 -5.27 13.79 13.46
CA SER A 254 -4.50 12.55 13.36
C SER A 254 -5.10 11.50 12.41
N VAL A 255 -6.38 11.64 12.01
CA VAL A 255 -7.06 10.74 11.05
C VAL A 255 -7.45 11.53 9.82
N PHE A 256 -7.13 11.02 8.63
CA PHE A 256 -7.41 11.70 7.37
C PHE A 256 -7.70 10.71 6.24
N LEU A 257 -8.43 11.17 5.22
CA LEU A 257 -8.57 10.47 3.96
C LEU A 257 -7.30 10.69 3.12
N ALA A 258 -6.64 9.63 2.73
CA ALA A 258 -5.55 9.70 1.76
C ALA A 258 -6.10 10.09 0.37
N ALA A 259 -5.30 10.81 -0.40
CA ALA A 259 -5.62 11.19 -1.77
C ALA A 259 -4.40 11.00 -2.66
N ASP A 260 -4.64 10.79 -3.95
CA ASP A 260 -3.57 10.64 -4.93
C ASP A 260 -2.61 11.84 -4.88
N ARG A 261 -1.32 11.53 -4.91
CA ARG A 261 -0.19 12.48 -4.85
C ARG A 261 -0.07 13.28 -3.54
N MET A 262 -0.87 12.92 -2.51
CA MET A 262 -0.67 13.47 -1.17
C MET A 262 0.70 13.07 -0.63
N ARG A 263 1.44 14.04 -0.08
CA ARG A 263 2.76 13.84 0.52
C ARG A 263 2.73 14.15 2.00
N LEU A 264 3.38 13.30 2.78
CA LEU A 264 3.57 13.49 4.21
C LEU A 264 5.07 13.57 4.48
N THR A 265 5.49 14.71 4.99
CA THR A 265 6.85 14.93 5.52
C THR A 265 6.79 14.95 7.04
N ASP A 266 7.95 14.86 7.71
CA ASP A 266 8.02 14.97 9.18
C ASP A 266 7.55 16.34 9.71
N GLU A 267 7.46 17.36 8.83
CA GLU A 267 6.97 18.70 9.15
C GLU A 267 5.45 18.84 8.95
N SER A 268 4.76 17.80 8.42
CA SER A 268 3.31 17.83 8.30
C SER A 268 2.69 17.92 9.70
N PRO A 269 1.73 18.83 9.95
CA PRO A 269 1.14 19.05 11.27
C PRO A 269 0.66 17.74 11.91
N ARG A 270 0.93 17.59 13.21
CA ARG A 270 0.42 16.50 14.04
C ARG A 270 -1.06 16.61 14.24
#